data_b5e1816df5d8eae873a954bfd5105026
#
_entry.id   b5e1816df5d8eae873a954bfd5105026
#
_cell.length_a   1.000
_cell.length_b   1.000
_cell.length_c   1.000
_cell.angle_alpha   90.00
_cell.angle_beta   90.00
_cell.angle_gamma   90.00
#
_symmetry.space_group_name_H-M   'P 1'
#
loop_
_entity.id
_entity.type
_entity.pdbx_description
1 polymer ?
#
loop_
_entity_poly.entity_id
_entity_poly.type
_entity_poly.pdbx_seq_one_letter_code
_entity_poly.pdbx_strand_id
1 'polypeptide(L)'
;RFAGWIRSLDPQPYNSFGNGSAMRVSPVAWLFDDLSQVLEEAEKTALPTHNHPEGIKGAKAVAHAIWHFRKSRFSEESKECKDKNSKESDDKAMKAFKDIARSYYEDFDTRDYPKGKFDETCMDAVPLSFYLLSQASSFEDAIRLAISHGGDSDTIGAIVGSIAEARFGIPQEMKFKAMNYLSKDMTRIYQQFKANNEIKKIDKKYKK
;
A
#
# COMPACT_ATOMS: atom_id res chain seq x y z
N ARG A 1 -12.32 -19.95 6.04
CA ARG A 1 -12.12 -19.48 7.43
C ARG A 1 -12.82 -18.15 7.68
N PHE A 2 -12.62 -17.12 6.85
CA PHE A 2 -13.19 -15.78 7.06
C PHE A 2 -14.72 -15.76 7.17
N ALA A 3 -15.44 -16.50 6.30
CA ALA A 3 -16.89 -16.56 6.34
C ALA A 3 -17.47 -17.19 7.64
N GLY A 4 -16.73 -18.11 8.26
CA GLY A 4 -17.08 -18.66 9.58
C GLY A 4 -16.76 -17.67 10.70
N TRP A 5 -15.61 -16.98 10.60
CA TRP A 5 -15.18 -15.98 11.58
C TRP A 5 -16.18 -14.81 11.69
N ILE A 6 -16.62 -14.25 10.56
CA ILE A 6 -17.55 -13.10 10.55
C ILE A 6 -18.95 -13.45 11.06
N ARG A 7 -19.33 -14.74 11.07
CA ARG A 7 -20.60 -15.25 11.58
C ARG A 7 -20.53 -15.75 13.02
N SER A 8 -19.32 -15.75 13.62
CA SER A 8 -19.13 -16.17 15.00
C SER A 8 -19.69 -15.12 15.96
N LEU A 9 -20.27 -15.56 17.06
CA LEU A 9 -20.71 -14.68 18.17
C LEU A 9 -19.50 -14.15 18.94
N ASP A 10 -18.38 -14.87 18.94
CA ASP A 10 -17.11 -14.49 19.54
C ASP A 10 -15.97 -14.78 18.56
N PRO A 11 -15.70 -13.88 17.60
CA PRO A 11 -14.73 -14.10 16.55
C PRO A 11 -13.29 -13.98 17.07
N GLN A 12 -12.62 -15.11 17.25
CA GLN A 12 -11.20 -15.17 17.66
C GLN A 12 -10.26 -15.13 16.46
N PRO A 13 -9.05 -14.56 16.60
CA PRO A 13 -8.02 -14.61 15.57
C PRO A 13 -7.71 -16.05 15.18
N TYR A 14 -7.51 -16.31 13.87
CA TYR A 14 -7.32 -17.66 13.34
C TYR A 14 -5.98 -17.90 12.63
N ASN A 15 -4.99 -17.08 12.96
CA ASN A 15 -3.58 -17.23 12.57
C ASN A 15 -3.37 -17.31 11.04
N SER A 16 -4.08 -16.47 10.27
CA SER A 16 -3.90 -16.37 8.84
C SER A 16 -2.58 -15.69 8.49
N PHE A 17 -1.88 -16.23 7.49
CA PHE A 17 -0.73 -15.64 6.82
C PHE A 17 -1.06 -15.23 5.36
N GLY A 18 -2.34 -15.21 5.03
CA GLY A 18 -2.84 -14.76 3.73
C GLY A 18 -2.54 -13.28 3.47
N ASN A 19 -2.59 -12.89 2.20
CA ASN A 19 -2.29 -11.52 1.76
C ASN A 19 -3.38 -10.49 2.09
N GLY A 20 -4.51 -10.93 2.66
CA GLY A 20 -5.64 -10.08 3.05
C GLY A 20 -5.30 -8.96 4.04
N SER A 21 -4.31 -9.14 4.93
CA SER A 21 -3.83 -8.08 5.81
C SER A 21 -3.07 -6.99 5.05
N ALA A 22 -2.27 -7.38 4.07
CA ALA A 22 -1.48 -6.47 3.24
C ALA A 22 -2.34 -5.66 2.25
N MET A 23 -3.32 -6.30 1.59
CA MET A 23 -4.16 -5.64 0.58
C MET A 23 -5.08 -4.54 1.15
N ARG A 24 -5.45 -4.60 2.44
CA ARG A 24 -6.39 -3.67 3.08
C ARG A 24 -5.74 -2.57 3.93
N VAL A 25 -4.42 -2.60 4.14
CA VAL A 25 -3.74 -1.75 5.13
C VAL A 25 -3.52 -0.30 4.67
N SER A 26 -3.66 -0.02 3.38
CA SER A 26 -3.35 1.27 2.76
C SER A 26 -3.85 2.49 3.56
N PRO A 27 -5.10 2.56 4.07
CA PRO A 27 -5.60 3.72 4.79
C PRO A 27 -4.75 4.11 6.02
N VAL A 28 -4.15 3.14 6.70
CA VAL A 28 -3.30 3.38 7.89
C VAL A 28 -2.14 4.31 7.55
N ALA A 29 -1.44 4.03 6.44
CA ALA A 29 -0.29 4.82 6.03
C ALA A 29 -0.65 6.25 5.57
N TRP A 30 -1.92 6.54 5.30
CA TRP A 30 -2.42 7.88 5.00
C TRP A 30 -2.91 8.64 6.23
N LEU A 31 -3.35 7.93 7.28
CA LEU A 31 -3.91 8.53 8.49
C LEU A 31 -2.85 9.02 9.48
N PHE A 32 -1.69 8.38 9.52
CA PHE A 32 -0.66 8.66 10.52
C PHE A 32 0.62 9.18 9.87
N ASP A 33 1.32 10.10 10.55
CA ASP A 33 2.54 10.72 10.03
C ASP A 33 3.82 10.17 10.64
N ASP A 34 3.73 9.64 11.84
CA ASP A 34 4.84 8.97 12.50
C ASP A 34 4.93 7.51 12.06
N LEU A 35 6.12 7.04 11.70
CA LEU A 35 6.32 5.68 11.21
C LEU A 35 6.03 4.63 12.28
N SER A 36 6.41 4.87 13.53
CA SER A 36 6.18 3.91 14.61
C SER A 36 4.68 3.69 14.82
N GLN A 37 3.91 4.75 14.76
CA GLN A 37 2.44 4.70 14.84
C GLN A 37 1.83 4.00 13.63
N VAL A 38 2.34 4.25 12.41
CA VAL A 38 1.89 3.55 11.19
C VAL A 38 2.10 2.05 11.33
N LEU A 39 3.26 1.61 11.81
CA LEU A 39 3.58 0.19 11.96
C LEU A 39 2.76 -0.48 13.07
N GLU A 40 2.51 0.21 14.17
CA GLU A 40 1.66 -0.26 15.26
C GLU A 40 0.20 -0.42 14.80
N GLU A 41 -0.35 0.58 14.14
CA GLU A 41 -1.73 0.53 13.63
C GLU A 41 -1.90 -0.48 12.49
N ALA A 42 -0.87 -0.66 11.63
CA ALA A 42 -0.88 -1.71 10.62
C ALA A 42 -0.97 -3.11 11.27
N GLU A 43 -0.22 -3.37 12.35
CA GLU A 43 -0.34 -4.59 13.14
C GLU A 43 -1.74 -4.76 13.70
N LYS A 44 -2.30 -3.72 14.35
CA LYS A 44 -3.66 -3.77 14.91
C LYS A 44 -4.72 -4.13 13.86
N THR A 45 -4.58 -3.67 12.61
CA THR A 45 -5.51 -4.06 11.53
C THR A 45 -5.36 -5.51 11.09
N ALA A 46 -4.19 -6.12 11.28
CA ALA A 46 -3.95 -7.51 10.94
C ALA A 46 -4.45 -8.47 12.03
N LEU A 47 -4.22 -8.14 13.31
CA LEU A 47 -4.45 -9.01 14.48
C LEU A 47 -5.81 -9.73 14.51
N PRO A 48 -6.96 -9.12 14.16
CA PRO A 48 -8.26 -9.81 14.26
C PRO A 48 -8.37 -11.09 13.43
N THR A 49 -7.59 -11.22 12.35
CA THR A 49 -7.68 -12.39 11.45
C THR A 49 -6.31 -12.93 11.04
N HIS A 50 -5.30 -12.08 10.92
CA HIS A 50 -3.97 -12.36 10.37
C HIS A 50 -2.89 -12.17 11.43
N ASN A 51 -3.10 -12.75 12.62
CA ASN A 51 -2.17 -12.67 13.76
C ASN A 51 -0.95 -13.60 13.62
N HIS A 52 -0.79 -14.28 12.48
CA HIS A 52 0.45 -14.97 12.14
C HIS A 52 1.58 -13.94 11.88
N PRO A 53 2.84 -14.21 12.30
CA PRO A 53 3.96 -13.26 12.10
C PRO A 53 4.09 -12.78 10.65
N GLU A 54 3.91 -13.65 9.65
CA GLU A 54 3.97 -13.29 8.23
C GLU A 54 2.78 -12.42 7.78
N GLY A 55 1.59 -12.63 8.34
CA GLY A 55 0.42 -11.78 8.09
C GLY A 55 0.61 -10.36 8.63
N ILE A 56 1.17 -10.24 9.84
CA ILE A 56 1.53 -8.95 10.46
C ILE A 56 2.67 -8.28 9.68
N LYS A 57 3.71 -9.03 9.32
CA LYS A 57 4.85 -8.54 8.54
C LYS A 57 4.41 -7.97 7.20
N GLY A 58 3.51 -8.66 6.47
CA GLY A 58 2.98 -8.19 5.19
C GLY A 58 2.24 -6.86 5.30
N ALA A 59 1.38 -6.70 6.31
CA ALA A 59 0.68 -5.44 6.57
C ALA A 59 1.66 -4.30 6.89
N LYS A 60 2.63 -4.53 7.79
CA LYS A 60 3.66 -3.53 8.14
C LYS A 60 4.51 -3.14 6.94
N ALA A 61 4.93 -4.10 6.13
CA ALA A 61 5.77 -3.86 4.95
C ALA A 61 5.07 -2.95 3.93
N VAL A 62 3.80 -3.23 3.61
CA VAL A 62 3.01 -2.41 2.68
C VAL A 62 2.74 -1.02 3.26
N ALA A 63 2.35 -0.93 4.52
CA ALA A 63 2.12 0.37 5.18
C ALA A 63 3.40 1.23 5.23
N HIS A 64 4.57 0.63 5.49
CA HIS A 64 5.86 1.31 5.49
C HIS A 64 6.21 1.85 4.10
N ALA A 65 6.03 1.04 3.05
CA ALA A 65 6.28 1.44 1.66
C ALA A 65 5.40 2.63 1.24
N ILE A 66 4.10 2.59 1.55
CA ILE A 66 3.17 3.70 1.26
C ILE A 66 3.57 4.96 2.03
N TRP A 67 3.86 4.84 3.34
CA TRP A 67 4.28 5.96 4.16
C TRP A 67 5.57 6.60 3.63
N HIS A 68 6.56 5.79 3.22
CA HIS A 68 7.82 6.25 2.66
C HIS A 68 7.62 7.11 1.40
N PHE A 69 6.91 6.61 0.39
CA PHE A 69 6.67 7.36 -0.84
C PHE A 69 5.78 8.59 -0.61
N ARG A 70 4.77 8.48 0.25
CA ARG A 70 3.95 9.62 0.65
C ARG A 70 4.81 10.74 1.26
N LYS A 71 5.72 10.40 2.18
CA LYS A 71 6.60 11.39 2.82
C LYS A 71 7.60 11.99 1.84
N SER A 72 8.20 11.19 0.97
CA SER A 72 9.12 11.65 -0.05
C SER A 72 8.43 12.66 -0.98
N ARG A 73 7.27 12.31 -1.52
CA ARG A 73 6.52 13.16 -2.44
C ARG A 73 6.07 14.49 -1.81
N PHE A 74 5.52 14.48 -0.60
CA PHE A 74 5.07 15.73 0.04
C PHE A 74 6.21 16.60 0.58
N SER A 75 7.38 16.05 0.83
CA SER A 75 8.56 16.84 1.16
C SER A 75 9.09 17.64 -0.03
N GLU A 76 8.83 17.19 -1.25
CA GLU A 76 9.19 17.87 -2.50
C GLU A 76 8.19 18.98 -2.87
N GLU A 77 6.88 18.73 -2.70
CA GLU A 77 5.83 19.73 -2.93
C GLU A 77 5.96 20.97 -2.02
N SER A 78 6.61 20.82 -0.85
CA SER A 78 6.85 21.91 0.09
C SER A 78 8.11 22.75 -0.20
N LYS A 79 8.97 22.34 -1.12
CA LYS A 79 10.10 23.11 -1.60
C LYS A 79 9.65 23.90 -2.83
N GLU A 80 9.48 25.22 -2.67
CA GLU A 80 9.09 26.18 -3.74
C GLU A 80 10.08 26.28 -4.91
N CYS A 81 11.01 25.34 -5.05
CA CYS A 81 11.95 25.29 -6.16
C CYS A 81 11.52 24.23 -7.18
N LYS A 82 10.73 24.65 -8.15
CA LYS A 82 10.42 23.91 -9.38
C LYS A 82 11.62 23.87 -10.35
N ASP A 83 12.81 23.46 -9.92
CA ASP A 83 13.92 23.36 -10.84
C ASP A 83 14.80 22.13 -10.58
N LYS A 84 14.85 21.30 -11.62
CA LYS A 84 15.93 20.40 -12.08
C LYS A 84 16.23 19.06 -11.41
N ASN A 85 15.60 18.61 -10.30
CA ASN A 85 16.01 17.31 -9.70
C ASN A 85 14.87 16.32 -9.42
N SER A 86 13.78 16.35 -10.17
CA SER A 86 12.67 15.39 -9.96
C SER A 86 13.10 13.92 -10.15
N LYS A 87 14.01 13.66 -11.09
CA LYS A 87 14.51 12.31 -11.36
C LYS A 87 15.45 11.81 -10.27
N GLU A 88 16.41 12.64 -9.83
CA GLU A 88 17.34 12.28 -8.76
C GLU A 88 16.64 12.04 -7.43
N SER A 89 15.57 12.78 -7.16
CA SER A 89 14.73 12.60 -5.99
C SER A 89 13.92 11.31 -6.04
N ASP A 90 13.33 10.96 -7.19
CA ASP A 90 12.63 9.69 -7.38
C ASP A 90 13.60 8.51 -7.30
N ASP A 91 14.80 8.62 -7.88
CA ASP A 91 15.85 7.60 -7.78
C ASP A 91 16.29 7.37 -6.32
N LYS A 92 16.42 8.44 -5.55
CA LYS A 92 16.73 8.35 -4.10
C LYS A 92 15.58 7.71 -3.32
N ALA A 93 14.34 8.10 -3.59
CA ALA A 93 13.17 7.52 -2.95
C ALA A 93 13.03 6.03 -3.30
N MET A 94 13.29 5.66 -4.56
CA MET A 94 13.27 4.26 -5.01
C MET A 94 14.40 3.45 -4.38
N LYS A 95 15.60 4.00 -4.23
CA LYS A 95 16.69 3.32 -3.54
C LYS A 95 16.32 3.01 -2.09
N ALA A 96 15.83 4.01 -1.35
CA ALA A 96 15.39 3.82 0.03
C ALA A 96 14.20 2.83 0.13
N PHE A 97 13.27 2.85 -0.83
CA PHE A 97 12.21 1.84 -0.90
C PHE A 97 12.77 0.43 -1.06
N LYS A 98 13.77 0.22 -1.92
CA LYS A 98 14.41 -1.11 -2.07
C LYS A 98 15.07 -1.58 -0.78
N ASP A 99 15.69 -0.68 -0.02
CA ASP A 99 16.29 -1.00 1.28
C ASP A 99 15.19 -1.36 2.30
N ILE A 100 14.07 -0.65 2.32
CA ILE A 100 12.89 -0.99 3.12
C ILE A 100 12.35 -2.36 2.71
N ALA A 101 12.16 -2.62 1.43
CA ALA A 101 11.67 -3.89 0.92
C ALA A 101 12.55 -5.07 1.35
N ARG A 102 13.89 -4.93 1.23
CA ARG A 102 14.85 -5.94 1.69
C ARG A 102 14.83 -6.18 3.20
N SER A 103 14.53 -5.18 3.99
CA SER A 103 14.42 -5.34 5.45
C SER A 103 13.25 -6.25 5.87
N TYR A 104 12.23 -6.39 5.02
CA TYR A 104 11.10 -7.30 5.22
C TYR A 104 11.24 -8.61 4.43
N TYR A 105 11.75 -8.53 3.20
CA TYR A 105 11.90 -9.63 2.24
C TYR A 105 13.25 -9.49 1.54
N GLU A 106 14.28 -10.11 2.10
CA GLU A 106 15.69 -9.93 1.70
C GLU A 106 15.91 -10.18 0.20
N ASP A 107 15.22 -11.18 -0.34
CA ASP A 107 15.34 -11.65 -1.71
C ASP A 107 14.30 -11.08 -2.70
N PHE A 108 13.54 -10.04 -2.32
CA PHE A 108 12.39 -9.57 -3.12
C PHE A 108 12.74 -9.18 -4.57
N ASP A 109 13.95 -8.72 -4.84
CA ASP A 109 14.40 -8.29 -6.17
C ASP A 109 15.31 -9.30 -6.88
N THR A 110 15.61 -10.42 -6.25
CA THR A 110 16.42 -11.53 -6.80
C THR A 110 15.64 -12.84 -6.93
N ARG A 111 14.48 -12.94 -6.28
CA ARG A 111 13.60 -14.10 -6.33
C ARG A 111 12.99 -14.27 -7.72
N ASP A 112 12.84 -15.51 -8.17
CA ASP A 112 12.05 -15.82 -9.36
C ASP A 112 10.54 -15.73 -9.05
N TYR A 113 9.81 -15.02 -9.91
CA TYR A 113 8.36 -14.86 -9.83
C TYR A 113 7.71 -15.38 -11.12
N PRO A 114 7.36 -16.67 -11.18
CA PRO A 114 6.72 -17.26 -12.36
C PRO A 114 5.37 -16.60 -12.68
N LYS A 115 5.19 -16.14 -13.91
CA LYS A 115 3.92 -15.53 -14.35
C LYS A 115 2.77 -16.51 -14.20
N GLY A 116 1.64 -16.02 -13.70
CA GLY A 116 0.41 -16.79 -13.53
C GLY A 116 0.41 -17.73 -12.34
N LYS A 117 1.50 -17.83 -11.56
CA LYS A 117 1.48 -18.59 -10.31
C LYS A 117 0.49 -17.96 -9.35
N PHE A 118 -0.48 -18.73 -8.89
CA PHE A 118 -1.42 -18.31 -7.86
C PHE A 118 -0.87 -18.60 -6.47
N ASP A 119 -0.72 -17.56 -5.64
CA ASP A 119 -0.32 -17.68 -4.25
C ASP A 119 -0.99 -16.57 -3.43
N GLU A 120 -1.80 -16.94 -2.45
CA GLU A 120 -2.57 -16.02 -1.60
C GLU A 120 -1.88 -15.66 -0.29
N THR A 121 -0.58 -15.94 -0.17
CA THR A 121 0.18 -15.67 1.06
C THR A 121 0.87 -14.30 1.04
N CYS A 122 1.08 -13.71 2.22
CA CYS A 122 1.90 -12.50 2.35
C CYS A 122 3.35 -12.73 1.90
N MET A 123 3.86 -13.95 2.08
CA MET A 123 5.25 -14.32 1.79
C MET A 123 5.58 -14.32 0.29
N ASP A 124 4.57 -14.43 -0.57
CA ASP A 124 4.72 -14.37 -2.02
C ASP A 124 4.14 -13.07 -2.60
N ALA A 125 2.90 -12.72 -2.27
CA ALA A 125 2.20 -11.57 -2.86
C ALA A 125 2.87 -10.23 -2.53
N VAL A 126 3.40 -10.03 -1.31
CA VAL A 126 4.00 -8.74 -0.93
C VAL A 126 5.35 -8.51 -1.62
N PRO A 127 6.35 -9.44 -1.56
CA PRO A 127 7.61 -9.24 -2.26
C PRO A 127 7.44 -9.18 -3.78
N LEU A 128 6.51 -9.96 -4.37
CA LEU A 128 6.16 -9.84 -5.79
C LEU A 128 5.63 -8.42 -6.11
N SER A 129 4.73 -7.88 -5.28
CA SER A 129 4.20 -6.53 -5.45
C SER A 129 5.31 -5.47 -5.39
N PHE A 130 6.28 -5.62 -4.49
CA PHE A 130 7.43 -4.73 -4.39
C PHE A 130 8.35 -4.83 -5.63
N TYR A 131 8.57 -6.04 -6.12
CA TYR A 131 9.33 -6.28 -7.34
C TYR A 131 8.68 -5.59 -8.54
N LEU A 132 7.38 -5.80 -8.77
CA LEU A 132 6.64 -5.20 -9.88
C LEU A 132 6.62 -3.67 -9.78
N LEU A 133 6.40 -3.11 -8.58
CA LEU A 133 6.46 -1.67 -8.36
C LEU A 133 7.85 -1.09 -8.66
N SER A 134 8.91 -1.84 -8.36
CA SER A 134 10.30 -1.39 -8.61
C SER A 134 10.63 -1.27 -10.12
N GLN A 135 9.88 -1.95 -10.97
CA GLN A 135 10.02 -1.90 -12.43
C GLN A 135 9.12 -0.81 -13.05
N ALA A 136 8.16 -0.29 -12.31
CA ALA A 136 7.16 0.62 -12.84
C ALA A 136 7.68 2.04 -13.03
N SER A 137 7.29 2.67 -14.13
CA SER A 137 7.61 4.05 -14.50
C SER A 137 6.47 5.05 -14.28
N SER A 138 5.25 4.56 -14.02
CA SER A 138 4.05 5.37 -13.76
C SER A 138 3.01 4.57 -12.96
N PHE A 139 1.95 5.25 -12.50
CA PHE A 139 0.82 4.59 -11.86
C PHE A 139 0.16 3.55 -12.79
N GLU A 140 -0.12 3.94 -14.02
CA GLU A 140 -0.76 3.04 -15.00
C GLU A 140 0.15 1.85 -15.32
N ASP A 141 1.45 2.08 -15.50
CA ASP A 141 2.43 1.03 -15.76
C ASP A 141 2.50 0.03 -14.59
N ALA A 142 2.48 0.53 -13.35
CA ALA A 142 2.44 -0.31 -12.16
C ALA A 142 1.22 -1.25 -12.13
N ILE A 143 0.03 -0.71 -12.44
CA ILE A 143 -1.20 -1.51 -12.50
C ILE A 143 -1.13 -2.54 -13.64
N ARG A 144 -0.63 -2.14 -14.82
CA ARG A 144 -0.48 -3.05 -15.98
C ARG A 144 0.48 -4.19 -15.69
N LEU A 145 1.63 -3.91 -15.07
CA LEU A 145 2.58 -4.92 -14.63
C LEU A 145 1.94 -5.90 -13.64
N ALA A 146 1.22 -5.40 -12.63
CA ALA A 146 0.54 -6.22 -11.64
C ALA A 146 -0.48 -7.17 -12.27
N ILE A 147 -1.38 -6.65 -13.11
CA ILE A 147 -2.44 -7.45 -13.73
C ILE A 147 -1.86 -8.41 -14.79
N SER A 148 -0.89 -7.98 -15.60
CA SER A 148 -0.29 -8.83 -16.64
C SER A 148 0.60 -9.94 -16.09
N HIS A 149 1.01 -9.86 -14.83
CA HIS A 149 1.71 -10.95 -14.15
C HIS A 149 0.80 -12.18 -13.96
N GLY A 150 -0.49 -11.95 -13.70
CA GLY A 150 -1.48 -13.01 -13.44
C GLY A 150 -1.42 -13.52 -12.01
N GLY A 151 -1.94 -14.72 -11.78
CA GLY A 151 -2.08 -15.28 -10.43
C GLY A 151 -3.20 -14.57 -9.64
N ASP A 152 -2.95 -14.24 -8.37
CA ASP A 152 -3.85 -13.47 -7.50
C ASP A 152 -3.80 -11.96 -7.86
N SER A 153 -4.15 -11.67 -9.11
CA SER A 153 -3.90 -10.37 -9.74
C SER A 153 -4.71 -9.22 -9.17
N ASP A 154 -5.87 -9.46 -8.60
CA ASP A 154 -6.69 -8.44 -7.92
C ASP A 154 -6.04 -8.01 -6.60
N THR A 155 -5.52 -8.94 -5.80
CA THR A 155 -4.77 -8.63 -4.58
C THR A 155 -3.42 -7.98 -4.88
N ILE A 156 -2.65 -8.52 -5.83
CA ILE A 156 -1.39 -7.93 -6.27
C ILE A 156 -1.64 -6.50 -6.79
N GLY A 157 -2.68 -6.31 -7.61
CA GLY A 157 -3.11 -5.01 -8.11
C GLY A 157 -3.50 -4.03 -7.01
N ALA A 158 -4.18 -4.50 -5.95
CA ALA A 158 -4.53 -3.67 -4.79
C ALA A 158 -3.29 -3.22 -4.01
N ILE A 159 -2.32 -4.12 -3.77
CA ILE A 159 -1.07 -3.79 -3.05
C ILE A 159 -0.21 -2.84 -3.90
N VAL A 160 0.07 -3.20 -5.15
CA VAL A 160 0.87 -2.37 -6.07
C VAL A 160 0.23 -1.00 -6.26
N GLY A 161 -1.08 -0.95 -6.52
CA GLY A 161 -1.82 0.29 -6.75
C GLY A 161 -1.79 1.23 -5.54
N SER A 162 -1.89 0.69 -4.32
CA SER A 162 -1.85 1.48 -3.10
C SER A 162 -0.48 2.14 -2.86
N ILE A 163 0.61 1.46 -3.21
CA ILE A 163 1.97 2.01 -3.10
C ILE A 163 2.25 2.95 -4.28
N ALA A 164 1.81 2.59 -5.49
CA ALA A 164 1.94 3.42 -6.69
C ALA A 164 1.21 4.76 -6.56
N GLU A 165 0.04 4.80 -5.89
CA GLU A 165 -0.65 6.05 -5.56
C GLU A 165 0.24 6.99 -4.73
N ALA A 166 0.92 6.46 -3.73
CA ALA A 166 1.81 7.25 -2.89
C ALA A 166 3.02 7.78 -3.67
N ARG A 167 3.57 6.97 -4.59
CA ARG A 167 4.73 7.33 -5.41
C ARG A 167 4.37 8.30 -6.54
N PHE A 168 3.40 7.96 -7.36
CA PHE A 168 3.10 8.65 -8.62
C PHE A 168 1.84 9.52 -8.56
N GLY A 169 0.90 9.22 -7.64
CA GLY A 169 -0.47 9.71 -7.70
C GLY A 169 -1.31 8.95 -8.72
N ILE A 170 -2.64 9.04 -8.58
CA ILE A 170 -3.57 8.42 -9.52
C ILE A 170 -3.94 9.44 -10.61
N PRO A 171 -3.81 9.12 -11.91
CA PRO A 171 -4.33 9.95 -12.99
C PRO A 171 -5.84 10.19 -12.82
N GLN A 172 -6.29 11.45 -13.02
CA GLN A 172 -7.68 11.84 -12.72
C GLN A 172 -8.70 11.01 -13.51
N GLU A 173 -8.41 10.70 -14.78
CA GLU A 173 -9.28 9.87 -15.61
C GLU A 173 -9.44 8.45 -15.05
N MET A 174 -8.34 7.82 -14.63
CA MET A 174 -8.38 6.49 -14.02
C MET A 174 -9.15 6.51 -12.69
N LYS A 175 -8.93 7.53 -11.87
CA LYS A 175 -9.64 7.73 -10.63
C LYS A 175 -11.16 7.89 -10.87
N PHE A 176 -11.54 8.72 -11.83
CA PHE A 176 -12.95 8.93 -12.18
C PHE A 176 -13.59 7.61 -12.63
N LYS A 177 -12.93 6.85 -13.51
CA LYS A 177 -13.42 5.55 -13.96
C LYS A 177 -13.57 4.56 -12.80
N ALA A 178 -12.57 4.46 -11.92
CA ALA A 178 -12.60 3.57 -10.76
C ALA A 178 -13.77 3.89 -9.80
N MET A 179 -14.07 5.18 -9.58
CA MET A 179 -15.18 5.59 -8.72
C MET A 179 -16.54 5.06 -9.19
N ASN A 180 -16.73 4.81 -10.50
CA ASN A 180 -17.99 4.27 -11.05
C ASN A 180 -18.24 2.81 -10.64
N TYR A 181 -17.22 2.08 -10.20
CA TYR A 181 -17.33 0.70 -9.71
C TYR A 181 -17.61 0.62 -8.22
N LEU A 182 -17.53 1.73 -7.48
CA LEU A 182 -17.80 1.74 -6.04
C LEU A 182 -19.31 1.79 -5.78
N SER A 183 -19.76 1.03 -4.78
CA SER A 183 -21.10 1.18 -4.25
C SER A 183 -21.28 2.57 -3.62
N LYS A 184 -22.54 3.01 -3.43
CA LYS A 184 -22.84 4.28 -2.76
C LYS A 184 -22.22 4.38 -1.37
N ASP A 185 -22.23 3.29 -0.62
CA ASP A 185 -21.65 3.25 0.73
C ASP A 185 -20.12 3.35 0.70
N MET A 186 -19.47 2.61 -0.21
CA MET A 186 -18.01 2.71 -0.40
C MET A 186 -17.61 4.13 -0.84
N THR A 187 -18.36 4.74 -1.76
CA THR A 187 -18.13 6.12 -2.19
C THR A 187 -18.24 7.10 -1.02
N ARG A 188 -19.26 6.95 -0.16
CA ARG A 188 -19.43 7.78 1.04
C ARG A 188 -18.26 7.63 2.01
N ILE A 189 -17.83 6.40 2.29
CA ILE A 189 -16.69 6.13 3.18
C ILE A 189 -15.41 6.76 2.61
N TYR A 190 -15.16 6.60 1.31
CA TYR A 190 -14.01 7.19 0.64
C TYR A 190 -14.01 8.72 0.73
N GLN A 191 -15.17 9.36 0.52
CA GLN A 191 -15.30 10.82 0.62
C GLN A 191 -15.04 11.32 2.05
N GLN A 192 -15.57 10.64 3.07
CA GLN A 192 -15.31 10.94 4.47
C GLN A 192 -13.83 10.80 4.82
N PHE A 193 -13.19 9.72 4.37
CA PHE A 193 -11.76 9.51 4.58
C PHE A 193 -10.93 10.63 3.95
N LYS A 194 -11.26 11.04 2.73
CA LYS A 194 -10.59 12.12 2.02
C LYS A 194 -10.74 13.47 2.74
N ALA A 195 -11.96 13.82 3.14
CA ALA A 195 -12.25 15.06 3.87
C ALA A 195 -11.46 15.12 5.19
N ASN A 196 -11.41 14.05 5.97
CA ASN A 196 -10.65 13.98 7.22
C ASN A 196 -9.14 14.17 7.00
N ASN A 197 -8.59 13.66 5.91
CA ASN A 197 -7.17 13.85 5.58
C ASN A 197 -6.87 15.29 5.12
N GLU A 198 -7.79 15.94 4.42
CA GLU A 198 -7.65 17.35 4.02
C GLU A 198 -7.72 18.29 5.23
N ILE A 199 -8.62 18.05 6.18
CA ILE A 199 -8.71 18.81 7.44
C ILE A 199 -7.41 18.70 8.23
N LYS A 200 -6.83 17.49 8.38
CA LYS A 200 -5.54 17.31 9.06
C LYS A 200 -4.40 18.08 8.40
N LYS A 201 -4.39 18.20 7.08
CA LYS A 201 -3.39 19.00 6.34
C LYS A 201 -3.54 20.50 6.64
N ILE A 202 -4.78 20.99 6.69
CA ILE A 202 -5.11 22.38 7.02
C ILE A 202 -4.66 22.70 8.45
N ASP A 203 -5.04 21.88 9.43
CA ASP A 203 -4.67 22.08 10.85
C ASP A 203 -3.15 22.16 11.05
N LYS A 204 -2.36 21.37 10.30
CA LYS A 204 -0.90 21.42 10.37
C LYS A 204 -0.30 22.69 9.77
N LYS A 205 -0.94 23.26 8.74
CA LYS A 205 -0.49 24.48 8.08
C LYS A 205 -0.68 25.70 8.98
N TYR A 206 -1.71 25.71 9.82
CA TYR A 206 -2.07 26.85 10.68
C TYR A 206 -1.62 26.69 12.15
N LYS A 207 -1.03 25.54 12.55
CA LYS A 207 -0.44 25.33 13.89
C LYS A 207 1.08 25.60 13.93
N LYS A 208 1.65 26.16 12.87
CA LYS A 208 2.99 26.76 12.83
C LYS A 208 2.87 28.26 12.96
#